data_5faa1c0b66f78a012a5ffc3d56fbe91a
#
_entry.id   5faa1c0b66f78a012a5ffc3d56fbe91a
#
_cell.length_a   1.000
_cell.length_b   1.000
_cell.length_c   1.000
_cell.angle_alpha   90.00
_cell.angle_beta   90.00
_cell.angle_gamma   90.00
#
_symmetry.space_group_name_H-M   'P 1'
#
loop_
_entity.id
_entity.type
_entity.pdbx_description
1 polymer ?
#
loop_
_entity_poly.entity_id
_entity_poly.type
_entity_poly.pdbx_seq_one_letter_code
_entity_poly.pdbx_strand_id
1 'polypeptide(L)'
;MTDLALPNVPWQLTGNHWLALPCIHPADGAVHAVGMLHRGARAAVEFAGDAGFIDGAGEPLLRPRIEIDGEPLDMAAGTMAWERAAAWLPTFTCAFGDIVVRGTIFAPYGRDADVAGAVYALAVENRGTTPRTVTFRMEGMLGHRQLRVRTARPAEDTARVSRSGNGLVVLEGSAQPGLVALAVGADGDADVTVDGTRFSLTRRLDVDPAATVSTAFYLAAGPERDGAEATAAVLRRRGWRALLAGTRDALQQLEQSTGAEAIDRLINRNLLFAYFYGVARALDDAHYYLVRTRVPWHGAGVTVRDWEALMWTLPAIQLADNGLARELLLRMCELHAYAPGRGVHYFDGTMFEPGFLLEGVAAYPIAVERYIRDTNDDAIVDEPAIGDALYLASEDLRDRRDSRVPLYSTDVTPAGSPAAQPFTLHANAAVALALDVLRRTLDEQSAREIEDPASVRAAIRRHFVPDREAKSRLNAAIDLAGNQSAEDEPSASALWLPLFEVLDRNDSLYRRTVKAIPAERTLLVREIARLMGPDASDVLQWLRRAPLHGGLAAERVDEAGIATANAGDASLSGLLAWTAWYAVHALGVKG
;
A
#
# COMPACT_ATOMS: atom_id res chain seq x y z
N MET A 1 13.48 15.99 2.04
CA MET A 1 12.21 15.62 1.41
C MET A 1 11.26 16.81 1.52
N THR A 2 10.70 17.30 0.41
CA THR A 2 9.63 18.29 0.45
C THR A 2 8.42 17.64 1.12
N ASP A 3 7.94 18.21 2.24
CA ASP A 3 6.69 17.80 2.88
C ASP A 3 5.56 17.96 1.85
N LEU A 4 5.08 16.86 1.31
CA LEU A 4 3.93 16.88 0.42
C LEU A 4 2.68 17.11 1.26
N ALA A 5 1.92 18.14 0.90
CA ALA A 5 0.66 18.44 1.53
C ALA A 5 -0.32 17.25 1.38
N LEU A 6 -1.27 17.16 2.30
CA LEU A 6 -2.41 16.25 2.11
C LEU A 6 -3.21 16.67 0.87
N PRO A 7 -3.88 15.73 0.19
CA PRO A 7 -4.84 16.09 -0.84
C PRO A 7 -5.94 16.96 -0.25
N ASN A 8 -6.37 17.99 -0.99
CA ASN A 8 -7.43 18.91 -0.55
C ASN A 8 -8.79 18.22 -0.34
N VAL A 9 -8.99 17.07 -0.97
CA VAL A 9 -10.21 16.26 -0.87
C VAL A 9 -9.94 15.04 0.01
N PRO A 10 -10.79 14.72 0.98
CA PRO A 10 -10.68 13.50 1.79
C PRO A 10 -11.20 12.29 0.98
N TRP A 11 -10.46 11.90 -0.04
CA TRP A 11 -10.82 10.88 -0.99
C TRP A 11 -11.27 9.56 -0.34
N GLN A 12 -12.36 8.99 -0.84
CA GLN A 12 -12.64 7.58 -0.67
C GLN A 12 -11.79 6.80 -1.69
N LEU A 13 -11.33 5.62 -1.30
CA LEU A 13 -10.51 4.79 -2.19
C LEU A 13 -10.85 3.32 -2.05
N THR A 14 -10.64 2.60 -3.13
CA THR A 14 -10.74 1.13 -3.23
C THR A 14 -9.85 0.64 -4.38
N GLY A 15 -9.78 -0.66 -4.58
CA GLY A 15 -9.03 -1.27 -5.67
C GLY A 15 -8.82 -2.75 -5.44
N ASN A 16 -8.21 -3.39 -6.41
CA ASN A 16 -7.62 -4.71 -6.33
C ASN A 16 -6.18 -4.65 -6.85
N HIS A 17 -5.50 -5.78 -7.03
CA HIS A 17 -4.12 -5.76 -7.50
C HIS A 17 -3.96 -5.17 -8.92
N TRP A 18 -5.00 -5.24 -9.77
CA TRP A 18 -4.97 -4.71 -11.13
C TRP A 18 -5.27 -3.21 -11.21
N LEU A 19 -6.38 -2.79 -10.56
CA LEU A 19 -6.87 -1.42 -10.60
C LEU A 19 -6.80 -0.75 -9.24
N ALA A 20 -6.30 0.48 -9.20
CA ALA A 20 -6.47 1.42 -8.11
C ALA A 20 -7.54 2.46 -8.49
N LEU A 21 -8.49 2.70 -7.60
CA LEU A 21 -9.46 3.79 -7.64
C LEU A 21 -9.19 4.74 -6.47
N PRO A 22 -8.15 5.59 -6.55
CA PRO A 22 -7.69 6.39 -5.41
C PRO A 22 -8.54 7.63 -5.15
N CYS A 23 -9.28 8.13 -6.16
CA CYS A 23 -9.94 9.42 -6.15
C CYS A 23 -11.45 9.27 -6.35
N ILE A 24 -12.17 8.74 -5.34
CA ILE A 24 -13.63 8.72 -5.30
C ILE A 24 -14.08 9.90 -4.44
N HIS A 25 -14.79 10.86 -5.06
CA HIS A 25 -15.13 12.11 -4.40
C HIS A 25 -16.22 11.90 -3.33
N PRO A 26 -16.00 12.36 -2.08
CA PRO A 26 -16.93 12.07 -0.98
C PRO A 26 -18.27 12.79 -1.07
N ALA A 27 -18.40 13.88 -1.82
CA ALA A 27 -19.64 14.65 -1.91
C ALA A 27 -20.64 14.09 -2.94
N ASP A 28 -20.16 13.51 -4.06
CA ASP A 28 -21.04 13.06 -5.14
C ASP A 28 -20.75 11.63 -5.65
N GLY A 29 -19.74 10.96 -5.08
CA GLY A 29 -19.33 9.63 -5.48
C GLY A 29 -18.62 9.55 -6.84
N ALA A 30 -18.28 10.68 -7.44
CA ALA A 30 -17.58 10.70 -8.72
C ALA A 30 -16.17 10.07 -8.62
N VAL A 31 -15.79 9.29 -9.62
CA VAL A 31 -14.44 8.72 -9.75
C VAL A 31 -13.61 9.63 -10.64
N HIS A 32 -12.61 10.31 -10.07
CA HIS A 32 -11.80 11.27 -10.81
C HIS A 32 -10.66 10.62 -11.59
N ALA A 33 -10.10 9.53 -11.06
CA ALA A 33 -9.02 8.81 -11.73
C ALA A 33 -9.01 7.31 -11.40
N VAL A 34 -8.42 6.53 -12.30
CA VAL A 34 -8.03 5.13 -12.11
C VAL A 34 -6.59 4.94 -12.51
N GLY A 35 -5.89 4.03 -11.83
CA GLY A 35 -4.48 3.74 -12.07
C GLY A 35 -4.20 2.26 -12.21
N MET A 36 -3.30 1.89 -13.11
CA MET A 36 -2.86 0.52 -13.39
C MET A 36 -1.34 0.49 -13.50
N LEU A 37 -0.71 -0.59 -13.01
CA LEU A 37 0.72 -0.75 -13.19
C LEU A 37 1.00 -1.30 -14.59
N HIS A 38 2.05 -0.79 -15.25
CA HIS A 38 2.48 -1.23 -16.57
C HIS A 38 4.00 -1.40 -16.57
N ARG A 39 4.48 -2.62 -16.75
CA ARG A 39 5.91 -2.96 -16.66
C ARG A 39 6.73 -2.28 -17.77
N GLY A 40 6.29 -2.38 -19.02
CA GLY A 40 6.99 -1.79 -20.15
C GLY A 40 7.12 -0.26 -20.06
N ALA A 41 6.19 0.42 -19.36
CA ALA A 41 6.28 1.84 -19.07
C ALA A 41 7.09 2.13 -17.78
N ARG A 42 7.38 1.13 -16.96
CA ARG A 42 7.94 1.27 -15.60
C ARG A 42 7.20 2.30 -14.72
N ALA A 43 5.90 2.39 -14.89
CA ALA A 43 5.07 3.43 -14.29
C ALA A 43 3.66 2.93 -13.99
N ALA A 44 2.96 3.67 -13.14
CA ALA A 44 1.51 3.63 -13.13
C ALA A 44 0.98 4.42 -14.33
N VAL A 45 0.07 3.83 -15.08
CA VAL A 45 -0.73 4.51 -16.14
C VAL A 45 -2.01 4.98 -15.49
N GLU A 46 -2.27 6.26 -15.53
CA GLU A 46 -3.43 6.89 -14.89
C GLU A 46 -4.32 7.54 -15.94
N PHE A 47 -5.62 7.23 -15.88
CA PHE A 47 -6.68 7.84 -16.66
C PHE A 47 -7.50 8.73 -15.75
N ALA A 48 -7.75 9.97 -16.17
CA ALA A 48 -8.52 10.94 -15.42
C ALA A 48 -9.41 11.78 -16.35
N GLY A 49 -10.45 12.38 -15.76
CA GLY A 49 -11.27 13.34 -16.46
C GLY A 49 -10.53 14.65 -16.75
N ASP A 50 -9.71 15.11 -15.78
CA ASP A 50 -8.96 16.37 -15.86
C ASP A 50 -7.57 16.21 -15.23
N ALA A 51 -6.62 17.07 -15.63
CA ALA A 51 -5.26 17.08 -15.08
C ALA A 51 -5.21 17.45 -13.59
N GLY A 52 -6.16 18.23 -13.10
CA GLY A 52 -6.31 18.64 -11.69
C GLY A 52 -7.02 17.62 -10.80
N PHE A 53 -7.16 16.36 -11.21
CA PHE A 53 -7.97 15.36 -10.52
C PHE A 53 -7.56 15.12 -9.05
N ILE A 54 -6.29 15.29 -8.70
CA ILE A 54 -5.79 15.10 -7.33
C ILE A 54 -6.40 16.11 -6.37
N ASP A 55 -6.63 17.34 -6.83
CA ASP A 55 -7.21 18.42 -6.05
C ASP A 55 -8.75 18.43 -6.08
N GLY A 56 -9.37 17.46 -6.76
CA GLY A 56 -10.81 17.39 -6.95
C GLY A 56 -11.35 18.44 -7.93
N ALA A 57 -10.45 19.12 -8.66
CA ALA A 57 -10.81 20.07 -9.67
C ALA A 57 -11.15 19.41 -11.02
N GLY A 58 -11.93 20.11 -11.81
CA GLY A 58 -12.28 19.67 -13.15
C GLY A 58 -13.32 18.56 -13.24
N GLU A 59 -13.53 18.05 -14.45
CA GLU A 59 -14.48 16.98 -14.71
C GLU A 59 -13.93 15.63 -14.24
N PRO A 60 -14.76 14.77 -13.63
CA PRO A 60 -14.35 13.42 -13.26
C PRO A 60 -14.29 12.49 -14.47
N LEU A 61 -13.53 11.39 -14.33
CA LEU A 61 -13.52 10.29 -15.29
C LEU A 61 -14.90 9.61 -15.40
N LEU A 62 -15.60 9.42 -14.25
CA LEU A 62 -16.94 8.85 -14.17
C LEU A 62 -17.74 9.60 -13.08
N ARG A 63 -18.97 9.98 -13.39
CA ARG A 63 -19.90 10.62 -12.44
C ARG A 63 -21.28 9.97 -12.52
N PRO A 64 -21.82 9.44 -11.42
CA PRO A 64 -23.19 8.98 -11.39
C PRO A 64 -24.16 10.15 -11.38
N ARG A 65 -25.24 10.04 -12.13
CA ARG A 65 -26.40 10.93 -12.13
C ARG A 65 -27.64 10.09 -11.95
N ILE A 66 -28.54 10.56 -11.14
CA ILE A 66 -29.83 9.91 -10.89
C ILE A 66 -30.93 10.94 -11.09
N GLU A 67 -31.97 10.57 -11.84
CA GLU A 67 -33.18 11.38 -12.05
C GLU A 67 -34.38 10.55 -11.57
N ILE A 68 -35.32 11.18 -10.90
CA ILE A 68 -36.59 10.59 -10.48
C ILE A 68 -37.72 11.31 -11.23
N ASP A 69 -38.48 10.58 -12.03
CA ASP A 69 -39.55 11.11 -12.90
C ASP A 69 -39.07 12.23 -13.83
N GLY A 70 -37.80 12.19 -14.25
CA GLY A 70 -37.18 13.20 -15.09
C GLY A 70 -36.49 14.36 -14.36
N GLU A 71 -36.64 14.45 -13.04
CA GLU A 71 -36.00 15.50 -12.23
C GLU A 71 -34.67 15.01 -11.64
N PRO A 72 -33.56 15.73 -11.85
CA PRO A 72 -32.24 15.31 -11.37
C PRO A 72 -32.14 15.42 -9.84
N LEU A 73 -31.56 14.41 -9.20
CA LEU A 73 -31.13 14.48 -7.81
C LEU A 73 -29.76 15.13 -7.70
N ASP A 74 -29.65 16.20 -6.92
CA ASP A 74 -28.35 16.80 -6.62
C ASP A 74 -27.64 16.02 -5.49
N MET A 75 -26.82 15.05 -5.89
CA MET A 75 -26.09 14.20 -4.95
C MET A 75 -25.14 15.01 -4.05
N ALA A 76 -24.61 16.13 -4.55
CA ALA A 76 -23.68 16.98 -3.79
C ALA A 76 -24.41 17.85 -2.74
N ALA A 77 -25.67 18.22 -3.01
CA ALA A 77 -26.51 18.94 -2.03
C ALA A 77 -27.05 18.02 -0.92
N GLY A 78 -27.08 16.70 -1.16
CA GLY A 78 -27.41 15.69 -0.15
C GLY A 78 -26.24 15.41 0.79
N THR A 79 -26.52 14.90 1.99
CA THR A 79 -25.47 14.41 2.88
C THR A 79 -25.18 12.95 2.57
N MET A 80 -24.05 12.66 1.94
CA MET A 80 -23.59 11.30 1.74
C MET A 80 -22.99 10.74 3.03
N ALA A 81 -23.61 9.69 3.58
CA ALA A 81 -23.06 8.92 4.67
C ALA A 81 -22.23 7.76 4.09
N TRP A 82 -20.93 7.79 4.36
CA TRP A 82 -20.00 6.78 3.88
C TRP A 82 -19.70 5.74 4.95
N GLU A 83 -19.67 4.48 4.52
CA GLU A 83 -19.26 3.32 5.31
C GLU A 83 -18.28 2.47 4.48
N ARG A 84 -17.62 1.52 5.14
CA ARG A 84 -16.76 0.54 4.47
C ARG A 84 -17.17 -0.88 4.83
N ALA A 85 -17.75 -1.59 3.88
CA ALA A 85 -17.97 -3.02 4.06
C ALA A 85 -16.63 -3.78 3.97
N ALA A 86 -16.45 -4.80 4.86
CA ALA A 86 -15.23 -5.58 4.96
C ALA A 86 -13.96 -4.69 5.01
N ALA A 87 -13.98 -3.63 5.82
CA ALA A 87 -12.91 -2.63 6.01
C ALA A 87 -12.36 -1.98 4.71
N TRP A 88 -12.82 -2.41 3.52
CA TRP A 88 -12.23 -2.02 2.24
C TRP A 88 -13.20 -1.39 1.24
N LEU A 89 -14.42 -1.87 1.13
CA LEU A 89 -15.37 -1.49 0.07
C LEU A 89 -16.14 -0.23 0.46
N PRO A 90 -15.92 0.94 -0.19
CA PRO A 90 -16.67 2.14 0.09
C PRO A 90 -18.13 1.98 -0.35
N THR A 91 -19.03 2.27 0.57
CA THR A 91 -20.48 2.33 0.34
C THR A 91 -21.01 3.66 0.83
N PHE A 92 -21.98 4.19 0.14
CA PHE A 92 -22.65 5.43 0.58
C PHE A 92 -24.16 5.27 0.60
N THR A 93 -24.80 6.08 1.45
CA THR A 93 -26.24 6.25 1.50
C THR A 93 -26.54 7.75 1.48
N CYS A 94 -27.50 8.16 0.66
CA CYS A 94 -27.99 9.54 0.57
C CYS A 94 -29.52 9.55 0.50
N ALA A 95 -30.18 10.35 1.32
CA ALA A 95 -31.65 10.42 1.40
C ALA A 95 -32.17 11.73 0.80
N PHE A 96 -33.23 11.63 -0.01
CA PHE A 96 -33.93 12.72 -0.67
C PHE A 96 -35.46 12.56 -0.45
N GLY A 97 -35.95 13.00 0.70
CA GLY A 97 -37.34 12.76 1.09
C GLY A 97 -37.66 11.26 1.14
N ASP A 98 -38.58 10.82 0.27
CA ASP A 98 -39.03 9.43 0.17
C ASP A 98 -38.08 8.54 -0.64
N ILE A 99 -37.04 9.11 -1.21
CA ILE A 99 -36.05 8.36 -2.03
C ILE A 99 -34.77 8.19 -1.24
N VAL A 100 -34.24 6.95 -1.22
CA VAL A 100 -32.92 6.65 -0.66
C VAL A 100 -32.04 6.07 -1.74
N VAL A 101 -30.93 6.72 -2.01
CA VAL A 101 -29.89 6.27 -2.94
C VAL A 101 -28.79 5.57 -2.14
N ARG A 102 -28.37 4.38 -2.62
CA ARG A 102 -27.21 3.68 -2.11
C ARG A 102 -26.24 3.40 -3.26
N GLY A 103 -24.94 3.57 -3.00
CA GLY A 103 -23.89 3.20 -3.92
C GLY A 103 -22.85 2.31 -3.27
N THR A 104 -22.30 1.39 -4.04
CA THR A 104 -21.16 0.58 -3.65
C THR A 104 -20.16 0.56 -4.79
N ILE A 105 -18.90 0.93 -4.50
CA ILE A 105 -17.83 0.98 -5.49
C ILE A 105 -16.78 -0.04 -5.08
N PHE A 106 -16.45 -0.96 -5.97
CA PHE A 106 -15.48 -2.01 -5.65
C PHE A 106 -14.76 -2.53 -6.90
N ALA A 107 -13.52 -2.94 -6.72
CA ALA A 107 -12.81 -3.77 -7.67
C ALA A 107 -12.95 -5.23 -7.22
N PRO A 108 -13.47 -6.13 -8.06
CA PRO A 108 -13.68 -7.53 -7.71
C PRO A 108 -12.38 -8.20 -7.28
N TYR A 109 -12.45 -9.01 -6.24
CA TYR A 109 -11.34 -9.75 -5.68
C TYR A 109 -11.77 -11.15 -5.23
N GLY A 110 -10.85 -12.12 -5.25
CA GLY A 110 -11.07 -13.50 -4.86
C GLY A 110 -10.92 -14.49 -6.01
N ARG A 111 -10.99 -15.78 -5.69
CA ARG A 111 -10.62 -16.88 -6.58
C ARG A 111 -11.23 -16.83 -7.99
N ASP A 112 -12.49 -16.40 -8.09
CA ASP A 112 -13.21 -16.35 -9.38
C ASP A 112 -13.45 -14.92 -9.87
N ALA A 113 -12.92 -13.90 -9.17
CA ALA A 113 -13.18 -12.50 -9.43
C ALA A 113 -11.89 -11.69 -9.69
N ASP A 114 -10.74 -12.35 -9.85
CA ASP A 114 -9.46 -11.70 -10.13
C ASP A 114 -9.40 -11.23 -11.58
N VAL A 115 -10.00 -10.07 -11.83
CA VAL A 115 -10.05 -9.43 -13.15
C VAL A 115 -9.63 -7.96 -13.04
N ALA A 116 -9.05 -7.43 -14.12
CA ALA A 116 -8.66 -6.03 -14.23
C ALA A 116 -9.88 -5.12 -14.41
N GLY A 117 -10.71 -5.00 -13.35
CA GLY A 117 -11.96 -4.26 -13.45
C GLY A 117 -12.47 -3.72 -12.12
N ALA A 118 -13.50 -2.89 -12.22
CA ALA A 118 -14.24 -2.33 -11.10
C ALA A 118 -15.74 -2.28 -11.40
N VAL A 119 -16.53 -2.19 -10.36
CA VAL A 119 -17.99 -2.11 -10.42
C VAL A 119 -18.46 -0.90 -9.62
N TYR A 120 -19.34 -0.11 -10.21
CA TYR A 120 -20.08 0.95 -9.57
C TYR A 120 -21.56 0.54 -9.51
N ALA A 121 -22.00 -0.03 -8.40
CA ALA A 121 -23.38 -0.44 -8.19
C ALA A 121 -24.18 0.67 -7.54
N LEU A 122 -25.39 0.94 -8.05
CA LEU A 122 -26.35 1.92 -7.56
C LEU A 122 -27.68 1.25 -7.27
N ALA A 123 -28.32 1.66 -6.20
CA ALA A 123 -29.66 1.25 -5.84
C ALA A 123 -30.49 2.46 -5.40
N VAL A 124 -31.77 2.48 -5.78
CA VAL A 124 -32.77 3.49 -5.37
C VAL A 124 -33.93 2.77 -4.71
N GLU A 125 -34.17 3.10 -3.45
CA GLU A 125 -35.31 2.65 -2.66
C GLU A 125 -36.39 3.73 -2.69
N ASN A 126 -37.62 3.38 -3.11
CA ASN A 126 -38.79 4.24 -3.09
C ASN A 126 -39.58 3.95 -1.81
N ARG A 127 -39.49 4.83 -0.83
CA ARG A 127 -40.27 4.78 0.44
C ARG A 127 -41.63 5.48 0.35
N GLY A 128 -41.89 6.09 -0.81
CA GLY A 128 -43.18 6.76 -1.07
C GLY A 128 -44.30 5.77 -1.37
N THR A 129 -45.49 6.33 -1.64
CA THR A 129 -46.73 5.58 -1.90
C THR A 129 -47.08 5.44 -3.38
N THR A 130 -46.30 6.10 -4.27
CA THR A 130 -46.53 6.09 -5.73
C THR A 130 -45.36 5.44 -6.45
N PRO A 131 -45.62 4.71 -7.55
CA PRO A 131 -44.54 4.25 -8.43
C PRO A 131 -43.71 5.42 -8.96
N ARG A 132 -42.42 5.19 -9.21
CA ARG A 132 -41.51 6.19 -9.76
C ARG A 132 -40.71 5.60 -10.92
N THR A 133 -40.30 6.45 -11.84
CA THR A 133 -39.32 6.09 -12.89
C THR A 133 -37.95 6.63 -12.50
N VAL A 134 -36.97 5.75 -12.39
CA VAL A 134 -35.56 6.07 -12.03
C VAL A 134 -34.72 6.01 -13.28
N THR A 135 -34.05 7.11 -13.61
CA THR A 135 -33.01 7.15 -14.65
C THR A 135 -31.64 7.14 -13.98
N PHE A 136 -30.90 6.06 -14.17
CA PHE A 136 -29.50 5.97 -13.80
C PHE A 136 -28.62 6.34 -14.99
N ARG A 137 -27.74 7.30 -14.82
CA ARG A 137 -26.79 7.71 -15.85
C ARG A 137 -25.38 7.73 -15.29
N MET A 138 -24.45 7.11 -16.02
CA MET A 138 -23.02 7.27 -15.78
C MET A 138 -22.46 8.18 -16.85
N GLU A 139 -22.16 9.40 -16.47
CA GLU A 139 -21.46 10.38 -17.33
C GLU A 139 -19.97 10.24 -17.14
N GLY A 140 -19.17 10.54 -18.18
CA GLY A 140 -17.74 10.51 -18.06
C GLY A 140 -17.01 11.33 -19.11
N MET A 141 -15.75 11.57 -18.82
CA MET A 141 -14.83 12.25 -19.73
C MET A 141 -13.43 11.68 -19.60
N LEU A 142 -12.77 11.43 -20.74
CA LEU A 142 -11.32 11.18 -20.77
C LEU A 142 -10.63 12.44 -21.29
N GLY A 143 -10.20 13.31 -20.39
CA GLY A 143 -9.50 14.55 -20.70
C GLY A 143 -8.02 14.52 -20.40
N HIS A 144 -7.57 13.57 -19.56
CA HIS A 144 -6.18 13.49 -19.15
C HIS A 144 -5.71 12.05 -18.99
N ARG A 145 -4.46 11.83 -19.40
CA ARG A 145 -3.74 10.59 -19.21
C ARG A 145 -2.30 10.88 -18.84
N GLN A 146 -1.75 10.13 -17.89
CA GLN A 146 -0.37 10.35 -17.43
C GLN A 146 0.32 9.05 -17.04
N LEU A 147 1.65 9.11 -17.04
CA LEU A 147 2.54 8.09 -16.50
C LEU A 147 3.17 8.63 -15.22
N ARG A 148 3.13 7.84 -14.14
CA ARG A 148 3.69 8.25 -12.86
C ARG A 148 4.60 7.18 -12.27
N VAL A 149 5.80 7.61 -11.93
CA VAL A 149 6.73 6.84 -11.08
C VAL A 149 6.69 7.45 -9.67
N ARG A 150 7.36 8.56 -9.43
CA ARG A 150 7.21 9.47 -8.29
C ARG A 150 6.44 10.71 -8.69
N THR A 151 6.94 11.41 -9.70
CA THR A 151 6.27 12.54 -10.33
C THR A 151 5.51 12.07 -11.56
N ALA A 152 4.34 12.68 -11.79
CA ALA A 152 3.56 12.43 -12.98
C ALA A 152 4.13 13.21 -14.16
N ARG A 153 4.06 12.61 -15.34
CA ARG A 153 4.25 13.26 -16.64
C ARG A 153 3.05 12.97 -17.54
N PRO A 154 2.48 13.95 -18.22
CA PRO A 154 1.43 13.71 -19.20
C PRO A 154 1.87 12.66 -20.22
N ALA A 155 0.96 11.79 -20.63
CA ALA A 155 1.20 10.92 -21.76
C ALA A 155 1.16 11.76 -23.04
N GLU A 156 2.17 11.62 -23.88
CA GLU A 156 2.28 12.32 -25.17
C GLU A 156 1.44 11.58 -26.23
N ASP A 157 0.12 11.50 -26.00
CA ASP A 157 -0.78 10.82 -26.91
C ASP A 157 -2.12 11.54 -27.07
N THR A 158 -2.88 11.11 -28.07
CA THR A 158 -4.24 11.56 -28.25
C THR A 158 -5.20 10.63 -27.52
N ALA A 159 -5.83 11.13 -26.47
CA ALA A 159 -6.92 10.44 -25.80
C ALA A 159 -8.09 10.24 -26.78
N ARG A 160 -8.60 9.02 -26.87
CA ARG A 160 -9.71 8.66 -27.76
C ARG A 160 -10.83 8.00 -26.96
N VAL A 161 -12.03 8.44 -27.23
CA VAL A 161 -13.27 7.80 -26.72
C VAL A 161 -14.07 7.31 -27.91
N SER A 162 -14.52 6.06 -27.85
CA SER A 162 -15.28 5.47 -28.95
C SER A 162 -16.36 4.53 -28.42
N ARG A 163 -17.42 4.33 -29.21
CA ARG A 163 -18.45 3.34 -28.93
C ARG A 163 -18.05 1.99 -29.53
N SER A 164 -18.20 0.93 -28.75
CA SER A 164 -18.08 -0.46 -29.20
C SER A 164 -19.42 -0.99 -29.68
N GLY A 165 -19.39 -2.01 -30.57
CA GLY A 165 -20.58 -2.73 -31.04
C GLY A 165 -21.37 -3.43 -29.94
N ASN A 166 -20.74 -3.70 -28.79
CA ASN A 166 -21.33 -4.40 -27.63
C ASN A 166 -21.97 -3.45 -26.60
N GLY A 167 -22.27 -2.21 -26.97
CA GLY A 167 -22.83 -1.21 -26.05
C GLY A 167 -21.87 -0.79 -24.94
N LEU A 168 -20.56 -0.81 -25.22
CA LEU A 168 -19.50 -0.31 -24.37
C LEU A 168 -18.99 1.03 -24.88
N VAL A 169 -18.43 1.82 -23.98
CA VAL A 169 -17.57 2.96 -24.30
C VAL A 169 -16.13 2.51 -24.06
N VAL A 170 -15.23 2.76 -25.00
CA VAL A 170 -13.82 2.43 -24.88
C VAL A 170 -12.99 3.71 -24.82
N LEU A 171 -12.16 3.82 -23.80
CA LEU A 171 -11.23 4.91 -23.55
C LEU A 171 -9.83 4.41 -23.84
N GLU A 172 -9.14 5.04 -24.74
CA GLU A 172 -7.82 4.61 -25.24
C GLU A 172 -6.83 5.76 -25.26
N GLY A 173 -5.56 5.44 -25.09
CA GLY A 173 -4.44 6.29 -25.41
C GLY A 173 -3.52 5.59 -26.39
N SER A 174 -2.87 6.32 -27.28
CA SER A 174 -2.00 5.78 -28.33
C SER A 174 -0.51 5.79 -28.00
N ALA A 175 -0.11 6.36 -26.84
CA ALA A 175 1.30 6.47 -26.48
C ALA A 175 1.95 5.14 -26.12
N GLN A 176 3.09 4.88 -26.73
CA GLN A 176 4.04 3.84 -26.38
C GLN A 176 5.18 4.44 -25.53
N PRO A 177 5.70 3.77 -24.50
CA PRO A 177 5.16 2.57 -23.84
C PRO A 177 3.94 2.92 -22.98
N GLY A 178 3.07 1.96 -22.70
CA GLY A 178 1.92 2.13 -21.82
C GLY A 178 0.58 2.12 -22.55
N LEU A 179 0.47 1.30 -23.60
CA LEU A 179 -0.82 1.00 -24.22
C LEU A 179 -1.74 0.35 -23.18
N VAL A 180 -2.81 1.04 -22.87
CA VAL A 180 -3.87 0.57 -21.97
C VAL A 180 -5.19 1.08 -22.52
N ALA A 181 -6.21 0.24 -22.48
CA ALA A 181 -7.59 0.62 -22.75
C ALA A 181 -8.47 0.37 -21.52
N LEU A 182 -9.48 1.22 -21.35
CA LEU A 182 -10.57 1.02 -20.42
C LEU A 182 -11.88 0.86 -21.19
N ALA A 183 -12.71 -0.12 -20.81
CA ALA A 183 -14.06 -0.27 -21.31
C ALA A 183 -15.07 0.04 -20.21
N VAL A 184 -16.03 0.90 -20.49
CA VAL A 184 -17.13 1.25 -19.57
C VAL A 184 -18.43 0.69 -20.13
N GLY A 185 -19.18 -0.04 -19.29
CA GLY A 185 -20.44 -0.66 -19.68
C GLY A 185 -21.47 -0.68 -18.57
N ALA A 186 -22.71 -0.96 -18.89
CA ALA A 186 -23.80 -1.10 -17.91
C ALA A 186 -24.21 -2.58 -17.74
N ASP A 187 -24.89 -2.85 -16.64
CA ASP A 187 -25.57 -4.10 -16.34
C ASP A 187 -26.89 -4.18 -17.16
N GLY A 188 -26.83 -4.86 -18.30
CA GLY A 188 -27.92 -4.92 -19.30
C GLY A 188 -27.86 -3.78 -20.33
N ASP A 189 -28.98 -3.62 -21.04
CA ASP A 189 -29.09 -2.63 -22.11
C ASP A 189 -29.05 -1.22 -21.56
N ALA A 190 -28.29 -0.35 -22.22
CA ALA A 190 -28.15 1.07 -21.90
C ALA A 190 -28.07 1.89 -23.18
N ASP A 191 -28.66 3.09 -23.13
CA ASP A 191 -28.45 4.08 -24.18
C ASP A 191 -27.05 4.67 -24.01
N VAL A 192 -26.23 4.56 -25.06
CA VAL A 192 -24.84 5.01 -25.07
C VAL A 192 -24.69 6.21 -26.00
N THR A 193 -24.13 7.30 -25.48
CA THR A 193 -23.74 8.47 -26.27
C THR A 193 -22.26 8.73 -26.13
N VAL A 194 -21.62 9.19 -27.21
CA VAL A 194 -20.22 9.62 -27.24
C VAL A 194 -20.15 10.92 -28.02
N ASP A 195 -19.54 11.95 -27.42
CA ASP A 195 -19.31 13.24 -28.03
C ASP A 195 -17.87 13.72 -27.70
N GLY A 196 -16.99 13.62 -28.67
CA GLY A 196 -15.57 13.87 -28.45
C GLY A 196 -14.96 12.97 -27.40
N THR A 197 -14.47 13.55 -26.30
CA THR A 197 -13.92 12.83 -25.14
C THR A 197 -14.96 12.57 -24.04
N ARG A 198 -16.20 13.04 -24.20
CA ARG A 198 -17.31 12.86 -23.28
C ARG A 198 -18.18 11.68 -23.70
N PHE A 199 -18.78 11.03 -22.70
CA PHE A 199 -19.70 9.91 -22.96
C PHE A 199 -20.76 9.80 -21.86
N SER A 200 -21.84 9.10 -22.18
CA SER A 200 -22.79 8.68 -21.15
C SER A 200 -23.39 7.31 -21.44
N LEU A 201 -23.73 6.60 -20.36
CA LEU A 201 -24.51 5.36 -20.40
C LEU A 201 -25.75 5.57 -19.52
N THR A 202 -26.95 5.38 -20.08
CA THR A 202 -28.22 5.67 -19.41
C THR A 202 -29.09 4.41 -19.35
N ARG A 203 -29.64 4.15 -18.15
CA ARG A 203 -30.63 3.08 -17.90
C ARG A 203 -31.84 3.65 -17.22
N ARG A 204 -33.04 3.21 -17.66
CA ARG A 204 -34.32 3.57 -17.07
C ARG A 204 -34.98 2.35 -16.44
N LEU A 205 -35.43 2.47 -15.21
CA LEU A 205 -36.09 1.39 -14.47
C LEU A 205 -37.27 1.97 -13.67
N ASP A 206 -38.38 1.25 -13.63
CA ASP A 206 -39.48 1.62 -12.78
C ASP A 206 -39.35 0.98 -11.41
N VAL A 207 -39.75 1.71 -10.37
CA VAL A 207 -39.72 1.26 -8.97
C VAL A 207 -41.07 1.46 -8.31
N ASP A 208 -41.66 0.37 -7.86
CA ASP A 208 -42.91 0.37 -7.13
C ASP A 208 -42.75 1.01 -5.72
N PRO A 209 -43.86 1.40 -5.07
CA PRO A 209 -43.84 1.79 -3.67
C PRO A 209 -43.23 0.71 -2.77
N ALA A 210 -42.43 1.14 -1.79
CA ALA A 210 -41.72 0.29 -0.85
C ALA A 210 -40.75 -0.73 -1.50
N ALA A 211 -40.41 -0.54 -2.79
CA ALA A 211 -39.45 -1.40 -3.53
C ALA A 211 -38.09 -0.75 -3.75
N THR A 212 -37.13 -1.54 -4.18
CA THR A 212 -35.78 -1.10 -4.54
C THR A 212 -35.42 -1.59 -5.94
N VAL A 213 -34.96 -0.68 -6.79
CA VAL A 213 -34.33 -1.02 -8.06
C VAL A 213 -32.84 -0.78 -8.02
N SER A 214 -32.07 -1.52 -8.80
CA SER A 214 -30.62 -1.39 -8.81
C SER A 214 -30.04 -1.67 -10.19
N THR A 215 -28.92 -1.04 -10.46
CA THR A 215 -28.11 -1.24 -11.65
C THR A 215 -26.64 -1.18 -11.28
N ALA A 216 -25.77 -1.62 -12.21
CA ALA A 216 -24.34 -1.43 -12.06
C ALA A 216 -23.72 -0.94 -13.35
N PHE A 217 -22.61 -0.21 -13.21
CA PHE A 217 -21.72 0.16 -14.29
C PHE A 217 -20.39 -0.53 -14.04
N TYR A 218 -19.81 -1.06 -15.10
CA TYR A 218 -18.55 -1.79 -15.09
C TYR A 218 -17.47 -0.95 -15.72
N LEU A 219 -16.30 -0.92 -15.09
CA LEU A 219 -15.07 -0.39 -15.63
C LEU A 219 -14.10 -1.57 -15.77
N ALA A 220 -13.59 -1.81 -16.96
CA ALA A 220 -12.70 -2.91 -17.26
C ALA A 220 -11.44 -2.41 -17.94
N ALA A 221 -10.27 -2.92 -17.53
CA ALA A 221 -9.00 -2.59 -18.15
C ALA A 221 -8.45 -3.76 -18.96
N GLY A 222 -7.66 -3.42 -19.96
CA GLY A 222 -6.89 -4.36 -20.75
C GLY A 222 -5.67 -3.69 -21.36
N PRO A 223 -4.65 -4.46 -21.79
CA PRO A 223 -3.48 -3.89 -22.46
C PRO A 223 -3.86 -3.22 -23.79
N GLU A 224 -4.97 -3.64 -24.37
CA GLU A 224 -5.56 -3.12 -25.62
C GLU A 224 -7.09 -3.14 -25.53
N ARG A 225 -7.74 -2.55 -26.53
CA ARG A 225 -9.20 -2.49 -26.66
C ARG A 225 -9.88 -3.85 -26.48
N ASP A 226 -9.45 -4.86 -27.22
CA ASP A 226 -10.06 -6.20 -27.19
C ASP A 226 -9.94 -6.85 -25.81
N GLY A 227 -8.82 -6.64 -25.13
CA GLY A 227 -8.62 -7.09 -23.75
C GLY A 227 -9.56 -6.41 -22.75
N ALA A 228 -9.75 -5.09 -22.87
CA ALA A 228 -10.68 -4.33 -22.04
C ALA A 228 -12.15 -4.75 -22.29
N GLU A 229 -12.53 -4.93 -23.56
CA GLU A 229 -13.88 -5.41 -23.94
C GLU A 229 -14.13 -6.84 -23.44
N ALA A 230 -13.14 -7.73 -23.54
CA ALA A 230 -13.22 -9.09 -23.01
C ALA A 230 -13.39 -9.11 -21.49
N THR A 231 -12.63 -8.29 -20.77
CA THR A 231 -12.76 -8.10 -19.31
C THR A 231 -14.16 -7.58 -18.94
N ALA A 232 -14.69 -6.61 -19.67
CA ALA A 232 -16.05 -6.10 -19.47
C ALA A 232 -17.12 -7.19 -19.68
N ALA A 233 -16.95 -8.03 -20.70
CA ALA A 233 -17.83 -9.17 -20.95
C ALA A 233 -17.80 -10.21 -19.81
N VAL A 234 -16.62 -10.45 -19.20
CA VAL A 234 -16.49 -11.31 -18.01
C VAL A 234 -17.25 -10.72 -16.83
N LEU A 235 -17.08 -9.43 -16.54
CA LEU A 235 -17.76 -8.76 -15.44
C LEU A 235 -19.29 -8.81 -15.61
N ARG A 236 -19.80 -8.49 -16.81
CA ARG A 236 -21.23 -8.57 -17.14
C ARG A 236 -21.79 -9.98 -16.96
N ARG A 237 -21.09 -11.00 -17.48
CA ARG A 237 -21.54 -12.39 -17.40
C ARG A 237 -21.61 -12.90 -15.97
N ARG A 238 -20.67 -12.51 -15.11
CA ARG A 238 -20.67 -12.90 -13.68
C ARG A 238 -21.73 -12.15 -12.89
N GLY A 239 -22.03 -10.93 -13.27
CA GLY A 239 -22.99 -10.06 -12.62
C GLY A 239 -22.50 -9.47 -11.30
N TRP A 240 -22.80 -8.22 -11.07
CA TRP A 240 -22.22 -7.44 -9.96
C TRP A 240 -22.57 -7.98 -8.56
N ARG A 241 -23.76 -8.60 -8.39
CA ARG A 241 -24.16 -9.14 -7.07
C ARG A 241 -23.30 -10.33 -6.67
N ALA A 242 -23.04 -11.25 -7.60
CA ALA A 242 -22.17 -12.39 -7.36
C ALA A 242 -20.72 -11.94 -7.14
N LEU A 243 -20.23 -10.97 -7.93
CA LEU A 243 -18.90 -10.38 -7.75
C LEU A 243 -18.76 -9.70 -6.39
N LEU A 244 -19.77 -8.95 -5.93
CA LEU A 244 -19.75 -8.28 -4.63
C LEU A 244 -19.75 -9.30 -3.47
N ALA A 245 -20.59 -10.34 -3.55
CA ALA A 245 -20.64 -11.38 -2.53
C ALA A 245 -19.29 -12.10 -2.43
N GLY A 246 -18.76 -12.61 -3.55
CA GLY A 246 -17.46 -13.29 -3.57
C GLY A 246 -16.30 -12.38 -3.12
N THR A 247 -16.34 -11.09 -3.46
CA THR A 247 -15.33 -10.13 -2.99
C THR A 247 -15.40 -9.93 -1.48
N ARG A 248 -16.61 -9.81 -0.90
CA ARG A 248 -16.77 -9.70 0.57
C ARG A 248 -16.25 -10.93 1.29
N ASP A 249 -16.60 -12.12 0.81
CA ASP A 249 -16.14 -13.38 1.37
C ASP A 249 -14.62 -13.51 1.31
N ALA A 250 -14.01 -13.14 0.19
CA ALA A 250 -12.56 -13.16 0.02
C ALA A 250 -11.85 -12.14 0.93
N LEU A 251 -12.39 -10.92 1.08
CA LEU A 251 -11.83 -9.90 1.97
C LEU A 251 -11.90 -10.33 3.45
N GLN A 252 -13.00 -10.97 3.87
CA GLN A 252 -13.13 -11.48 5.23
C GLN A 252 -12.08 -12.54 5.58
N GLN A 253 -11.60 -13.31 4.59
CA GLN A 253 -10.51 -14.28 4.79
C GLN A 253 -9.15 -13.62 5.02
N LEU A 254 -8.96 -12.37 4.60
CA LEU A 254 -7.73 -11.61 4.82
C LEU A 254 -7.72 -10.90 6.19
N GLU A 255 -8.90 -10.67 6.78
CA GLU A 255 -9.03 -9.90 8.01
C GLU A 255 -8.37 -10.59 9.22
N GLN A 256 -7.74 -9.79 10.06
CA GLN A 256 -7.14 -10.22 11.31
C GLN A 256 -8.03 -9.84 12.49
N SER A 257 -8.04 -10.64 13.54
CA SER A 257 -8.78 -10.34 14.76
C SER A 257 -7.90 -10.44 16.00
N THR A 258 -7.95 -9.40 16.82
CA THR A 258 -7.33 -9.35 18.16
C THR A 258 -8.36 -9.53 19.27
N GLY A 259 -9.66 -9.59 18.91
CA GLY A 259 -10.79 -9.58 19.83
C GLY A 259 -11.18 -8.19 20.33
N ALA A 260 -10.52 -7.13 19.85
CA ALA A 260 -10.83 -5.73 20.18
C ALA A 260 -11.20 -4.96 18.89
N GLU A 261 -12.50 -4.75 18.65
CA GLU A 261 -13.06 -4.20 17.40
C GLU A 261 -12.34 -2.93 16.90
N ALA A 262 -11.99 -2.00 17.79
CA ALA A 262 -11.32 -0.76 17.38
C ALA A 262 -9.87 -1.00 16.89
N ILE A 263 -9.20 -1.99 17.47
CA ILE A 263 -7.85 -2.41 17.04
C ILE A 263 -7.96 -3.19 15.74
N ASP A 264 -8.94 -4.10 15.64
CA ASP A 264 -9.19 -4.87 14.42
C ASP A 264 -9.49 -3.96 13.23
N ARG A 265 -10.30 -2.90 13.43
CA ARG A 265 -10.52 -1.86 12.39
C ARG A 265 -9.23 -1.16 11.97
N LEU A 266 -8.39 -0.76 12.92
CA LEU A 266 -7.09 -0.13 12.62
C LEU A 266 -6.20 -1.05 11.81
N ILE A 267 -6.03 -2.30 12.27
CA ILE A 267 -5.19 -3.30 11.63
C ILE A 267 -5.73 -3.59 10.22
N ASN A 268 -6.99 -3.99 10.09
CA ASN A 268 -7.55 -4.45 8.82
C ASN A 268 -7.63 -3.34 7.77
N ARG A 269 -7.90 -2.09 8.19
CA ARG A 269 -7.88 -0.96 7.26
C ARG A 269 -6.49 -0.74 6.64
N ASN A 270 -5.44 -0.79 7.45
CA ASN A 270 -4.06 -0.59 7.01
C ASN A 270 -3.48 -1.83 6.32
N LEU A 271 -3.84 -3.03 6.77
CA LEU A 271 -3.48 -4.30 6.13
C LEU A 271 -4.02 -4.37 4.69
N LEU A 272 -5.31 -4.12 4.49
CA LEU A 272 -5.92 -4.16 3.16
C LEU A 272 -5.41 -3.03 2.26
N PHE A 273 -5.05 -1.88 2.83
CA PHE A 273 -4.40 -0.83 2.06
C PHE A 273 -2.99 -1.25 1.61
N ALA A 274 -2.17 -1.82 2.49
CA ALA A 274 -0.88 -2.39 2.09
C ALA A 274 -1.05 -3.50 1.06
N TYR A 275 -2.05 -4.37 1.24
CA TYR A 275 -2.35 -5.50 0.37
C TYR A 275 -2.72 -5.08 -1.06
N PHE A 276 -3.54 -4.04 -1.23
CA PHE A 276 -4.02 -3.61 -2.55
C PHE A 276 -3.30 -2.38 -3.13
N TYR A 277 -2.58 -1.60 -2.32
CA TYR A 277 -1.86 -0.41 -2.78
C TYR A 277 -0.34 -0.52 -2.67
N GLY A 278 0.16 -1.41 -1.84
CA GLY A 278 1.58 -1.80 -1.76
C GLY A 278 1.94 -2.97 -2.68
N VAL A 279 0.93 -3.66 -3.21
CA VAL A 279 1.07 -4.73 -4.19
C VAL A 279 0.25 -4.38 -5.44
N ALA A 280 0.81 -4.63 -6.62
CA ALA A 280 0.11 -4.48 -7.88
C ALA A 280 0.46 -5.59 -8.86
N ARG A 281 -0.50 -5.95 -9.74
CA ARG A 281 -0.24 -6.73 -10.95
C ARG A 281 -0.07 -5.80 -12.14
N ALA A 282 1.01 -5.97 -12.88
CA ALA A 282 1.18 -5.21 -14.11
C ALA A 282 0.24 -5.73 -15.19
N LEU A 283 -0.38 -4.79 -15.92
CA LEU A 283 -1.41 -5.13 -16.90
C LEU A 283 -0.85 -5.87 -18.13
N ASP A 284 0.41 -5.60 -18.47
CA ASP A 284 1.08 -6.11 -19.67
C ASP A 284 1.80 -7.45 -19.48
N ASP A 285 2.08 -7.88 -18.23
CA ASP A 285 2.74 -9.17 -17.98
C ASP A 285 2.05 -10.05 -16.92
N ALA A 286 1.05 -9.51 -16.23
CA ALA A 286 0.25 -10.18 -15.21
C ALA A 286 1.01 -10.66 -13.97
N HIS A 287 2.26 -10.23 -13.77
CA HIS A 287 3.03 -10.54 -12.57
C HIS A 287 2.74 -9.56 -11.43
N TYR A 288 2.91 -10.05 -10.20
CA TYR A 288 2.85 -9.22 -9.00
C TYR A 288 4.16 -8.49 -8.75
N TYR A 289 4.05 -7.26 -8.25
CA TYR A 289 5.15 -6.38 -7.87
C TYR A 289 4.85 -5.69 -6.56
N LEU A 290 5.85 -5.59 -5.69
CA LEU A 290 5.83 -4.66 -4.57
C LEU A 290 6.08 -3.24 -5.10
N VAL A 291 5.35 -2.29 -4.55
CA VAL A 291 5.52 -0.85 -4.80
C VAL A 291 5.33 -0.08 -3.50
N ARG A 292 5.89 1.12 -3.39
CA ARG A 292 5.70 1.94 -2.19
C ARG A 292 4.24 2.28 -1.98
N THR A 293 3.58 2.76 -3.02
CA THR A 293 2.13 3.05 -3.02
C THR A 293 1.59 3.34 -4.42
N ARG A 294 0.29 3.15 -4.59
CA ARG A 294 -0.44 3.44 -5.83
C ARG A 294 -1.31 4.70 -5.75
N VAL A 295 -1.26 5.46 -4.66
CA VAL A 295 -1.98 6.74 -4.62
C VAL A 295 -1.24 7.82 -5.41
N PRO A 296 -1.97 8.70 -6.14
CA PRO A 296 -1.33 9.67 -7.04
C PRO A 296 -0.67 10.85 -6.33
N TRP A 297 -1.02 11.14 -5.09
CA TRP A 297 -0.48 12.29 -4.34
C TRP A 297 0.75 11.97 -3.48
N HIS A 298 1.12 10.70 -3.29
CA HIS A 298 2.28 10.34 -2.47
C HIS A 298 3.59 10.40 -3.27
N GLY A 299 4.57 11.13 -2.75
CA GLY A 299 5.82 11.42 -3.47
C GLY A 299 6.75 10.23 -3.73
N ALA A 300 6.58 9.10 -3.04
CA ALA A 300 7.35 7.89 -3.33
C ALA A 300 6.79 7.10 -4.53
N GLY A 301 5.50 7.21 -4.82
CA GLY A 301 4.86 6.58 -5.98
C GLY A 301 5.07 5.07 -6.08
N VAL A 302 5.28 4.59 -7.29
CA VAL A 302 5.47 3.16 -7.60
C VAL A 302 6.94 2.73 -7.61
N THR A 303 7.79 3.37 -6.79
CA THR A 303 9.17 2.95 -6.59
C THR A 303 9.29 1.92 -5.48
N VAL A 304 10.46 1.26 -5.38
CA VAL A 304 10.76 0.22 -4.40
C VAL A 304 12.06 0.55 -3.67
N ARG A 305 12.07 0.33 -2.36
CA ARG A 305 13.27 0.21 -1.53
C ARG A 305 13.20 -1.12 -0.80
N ASP A 306 14.29 -1.85 -0.80
CA ASP A 306 14.34 -3.22 -0.26
C ASP A 306 13.87 -3.28 1.20
N TRP A 307 14.36 -2.37 2.05
CA TRP A 307 13.99 -2.33 3.46
C TRP A 307 12.48 -2.17 3.68
N GLU A 308 11.88 -1.19 3.02
CA GLU A 308 10.45 -0.89 3.17
C GLU A 308 9.58 -1.99 2.56
N ALA A 309 9.99 -2.54 1.42
CA ALA A 309 9.30 -3.63 0.75
C ALA A 309 9.30 -4.91 1.59
N LEU A 310 10.47 -5.34 2.08
CA LEU A 310 10.66 -6.61 2.77
C LEU A 310 10.34 -6.55 4.27
N MET A 311 10.51 -5.38 4.92
CA MET A 311 10.35 -5.24 6.37
C MET A 311 9.07 -4.53 6.79
N TRP A 312 8.43 -3.75 5.90
CA TRP A 312 7.21 -3.01 6.21
C TRP A 312 5.99 -3.59 5.48
N THR A 313 6.11 -3.78 4.14
CA THR A 313 4.97 -4.25 3.34
C THR A 313 4.79 -5.75 3.42
N LEU A 314 5.84 -6.53 3.14
CA LEU A 314 5.77 -7.99 3.05
C LEU A 314 5.23 -8.67 4.32
N PRO A 315 5.60 -8.25 5.56
CA PRO A 315 5.04 -8.84 6.77
C PRO A 315 3.52 -8.71 6.90
N ALA A 316 2.96 -7.58 6.47
CA ALA A 316 1.51 -7.39 6.46
C ALA A 316 0.84 -8.28 5.39
N ILE A 317 1.44 -8.41 4.21
CA ILE A 317 0.95 -9.33 3.17
C ILE A 317 0.96 -10.77 3.69
N GLN A 318 2.02 -11.18 4.38
CA GLN A 318 2.15 -12.52 4.95
C GLN A 318 1.08 -12.83 6.01
N LEU A 319 0.68 -11.84 6.82
CA LEU A 319 -0.45 -12.00 7.74
C LEU A 319 -1.77 -12.33 7.03
N ALA A 320 -1.96 -11.79 5.82
CA ALA A 320 -3.18 -11.94 5.04
C ALA A 320 -3.13 -13.17 4.13
N ASP A 321 -2.00 -13.40 3.45
CA ASP A 321 -1.86 -14.40 2.37
C ASP A 321 -0.40 -14.87 2.25
N ASN A 322 -0.12 -16.05 2.81
CA ASN A 322 1.20 -16.66 2.74
C ASN A 322 1.61 -17.03 1.31
N GLY A 323 0.65 -17.39 0.44
CA GLY A 323 0.94 -17.74 -0.95
C GLY A 323 1.42 -16.53 -1.75
N LEU A 324 0.72 -15.40 -1.63
CA LEU A 324 1.13 -14.15 -2.25
C LEU A 324 2.46 -13.64 -1.65
N ALA A 325 2.65 -13.76 -0.35
CA ALA A 325 3.91 -13.38 0.30
C ALA A 325 5.11 -14.18 -0.25
N ARG A 326 4.93 -15.50 -0.49
CA ARG A 326 5.95 -16.34 -1.13
C ARG A 326 6.29 -15.86 -2.53
N GLU A 327 5.27 -15.61 -3.35
CA GLU A 327 5.47 -15.12 -4.72
C GLU A 327 6.19 -13.76 -4.74
N LEU A 328 5.81 -12.84 -3.85
CA LEU A 328 6.45 -11.53 -3.75
C LEU A 328 7.89 -11.61 -3.24
N LEU A 329 8.18 -12.49 -2.27
CA LEU A 329 9.55 -12.70 -1.78
C LEU A 329 10.46 -13.24 -2.88
N LEU A 330 10.00 -14.25 -3.63
CA LEU A 330 10.71 -14.76 -4.81
C LEU A 330 10.93 -13.66 -5.83
N ARG A 331 9.91 -12.87 -6.13
CA ARG A 331 10.00 -11.77 -7.10
C ARG A 331 10.98 -10.67 -6.66
N MET A 332 11.02 -10.34 -5.38
CA MET A 332 12.03 -9.40 -4.83
C MET A 332 13.44 -9.95 -5.01
N CYS A 333 13.66 -11.23 -4.73
CA CYS A 333 14.96 -11.87 -4.92
C CYS A 333 15.36 -11.91 -6.40
N GLU A 334 14.46 -12.27 -7.31
CA GLU A 334 14.71 -12.29 -8.76
C GLU A 334 15.08 -10.93 -9.36
N LEU A 335 14.40 -9.87 -8.93
CA LEU A 335 14.48 -8.57 -9.59
C LEU A 335 15.41 -7.56 -8.90
N HIS A 336 15.52 -7.61 -7.58
CA HIS A 336 16.20 -6.56 -6.81
C HIS A 336 17.48 -7.05 -6.12
N ALA A 337 17.58 -8.34 -5.77
CA ALA A 337 18.69 -8.84 -4.99
C ALA A 337 20.04 -8.93 -5.73
N TYR A 338 20.09 -8.63 -7.03
CA TYR A 338 21.37 -8.49 -7.74
C TYR A 338 22.14 -7.22 -7.31
N ALA A 339 21.49 -6.28 -6.64
CA ALA A 339 22.09 -5.07 -6.09
C ALA A 339 21.41 -4.71 -4.74
N PRO A 340 21.52 -5.59 -3.70
CA PRO A 340 20.76 -5.45 -2.48
C PRO A 340 21.14 -4.18 -1.72
N GLY A 341 20.14 -3.45 -1.23
CA GLY A 341 20.33 -2.20 -0.50
C GLY A 341 20.82 -1.02 -1.34
N ARG A 342 20.90 -1.13 -2.66
CA ARG A 342 21.46 -0.10 -3.54
C ARG A 342 20.41 0.90 -4.01
N GLY A 343 19.97 1.76 -3.09
CA GLY A 343 19.16 2.94 -3.41
C GLY A 343 17.68 2.67 -3.59
N VAL A 344 17.11 3.31 -4.60
CA VAL A 344 15.69 3.21 -4.98
C VAL A 344 15.60 2.60 -6.36
N HIS A 345 14.69 1.67 -6.55
CA HIS A 345 14.47 0.98 -7.81
C HIS A 345 13.10 1.31 -8.41
N TYR A 346 12.99 1.16 -9.73
CA TYR A 346 11.71 0.87 -10.35
C TYR A 346 11.23 -0.50 -9.85
N PHE A 347 9.94 -0.75 -9.91
CA PHE A 347 9.37 -2.02 -9.44
C PHE A 347 9.84 -3.26 -10.27
N ASP A 348 10.43 -3.05 -11.45
CA ASP A 348 11.04 -4.11 -12.28
C ASP A 348 12.51 -4.42 -11.92
N GLY A 349 13.02 -3.82 -10.84
CA GLY A 349 14.40 -3.98 -10.38
C GLY A 349 15.40 -2.99 -10.96
N THR A 350 15.06 -2.26 -12.03
CA THR A 350 15.97 -1.27 -12.61
C THR A 350 16.27 -0.15 -11.63
N MET A 351 17.52 0.29 -11.54
CA MET A 351 17.94 1.39 -10.66
C MET A 351 17.24 2.70 -11.03
N PHE A 352 16.63 3.36 -10.03
CA PHE A 352 16.00 4.67 -10.17
C PHE A 352 16.86 5.79 -9.57
N GLU A 353 17.27 5.64 -8.31
CA GLU A 353 18.19 6.55 -7.63
C GLU A 353 19.27 5.75 -6.91
N PRO A 354 20.56 6.05 -7.13
CA PRO A 354 21.63 5.35 -6.45
C PRO A 354 21.70 5.71 -4.95
N GLY A 355 22.32 4.82 -4.18
CA GLY A 355 22.56 4.98 -2.75
C GLY A 355 22.97 3.63 -2.17
N PHE A 356 23.35 3.59 -0.90
CA PHE A 356 23.59 2.33 -0.22
C PHE A 356 22.99 2.38 1.20
N LEU A 357 22.05 1.49 1.42
CA LEU A 357 21.37 1.27 2.69
C LEU A 357 21.68 -0.13 3.20
N LEU A 358 22.44 -0.22 4.28
CA LEU A 358 22.87 -1.49 4.86
C LEU A 358 21.69 -2.35 5.32
N GLU A 359 20.66 -1.73 5.88
CA GLU A 359 19.42 -2.41 6.26
C GLU A 359 18.74 -3.08 5.07
N GLY A 360 18.84 -2.49 3.86
CA GLY A 360 18.29 -3.09 2.65
C GLY A 360 18.96 -4.40 2.28
N VAL A 361 20.27 -4.53 2.52
CA VAL A 361 21.01 -5.80 2.37
C VAL A 361 20.56 -6.82 3.41
N ALA A 362 20.47 -6.42 4.68
CA ALA A 362 20.03 -7.28 5.78
C ALA A 362 18.56 -7.73 5.65
N ALA A 363 17.74 -6.99 4.90
CA ALA A 363 16.32 -7.28 4.75
C ALA A 363 16.04 -8.63 4.08
N TYR A 364 16.86 -9.06 3.11
CA TYR A 364 16.67 -10.32 2.39
C TYR A 364 16.76 -11.55 3.31
N PRO A 365 17.87 -11.80 4.02
CA PRO A 365 17.91 -12.94 4.93
C PRO A 365 16.87 -12.85 6.05
N ILE A 366 16.59 -11.66 6.59
CA ILE A 366 15.57 -11.48 7.65
C ILE A 366 14.17 -11.80 7.11
N ALA A 367 13.83 -11.41 5.88
CA ALA A 367 12.53 -11.72 5.27
C ALA A 367 12.37 -13.22 5.00
N VAL A 368 13.41 -13.90 4.52
CA VAL A 368 13.43 -15.36 4.31
C VAL A 368 13.21 -16.08 5.65
N GLU A 369 13.95 -15.73 6.69
CA GLU A 369 13.78 -16.31 8.03
C GLU A 369 12.37 -16.13 8.58
N ARG A 370 11.82 -14.91 8.46
CA ARG A 370 10.44 -14.63 8.90
C ARG A 370 9.44 -15.50 8.16
N TYR A 371 9.58 -15.60 6.85
CA TYR A 371 8.70 -16.42 6.04
C TYR A 371 8.75 -17.89 6.48
N ILE A 372 9.94 -18.46 6.62
CA ILE A 372 10.14 -19.85 7.08
C ILE A 372 9.51 -20.06 8.47
N ARG A 373 9.85 -19.19 9.43
CA ARG A 373 9.36 -19.29 10.81
C ARG A 373 7.84 -19.28 10.91
N ASP A 374 7.19 -18.43 10.11
CA ASP A 374 5.75 -18.19 10.22
C ASP A 374 4.93 -19.17 9.35
N THR A 375 5.54 -19.82 8.35
CA THR A 375 4.88 -20.77 7.43
C THR A 375 5.34 -22.22 7.60
N ASN A 376 6.51 -22.47 8.19
CA ASN A 376 7.22 -23.75 8.19
C ASN A 376 7.56 -24.27 6.77
N ASP A 377 7.69 -23.38 5.77
CA ASP A 377 8.11 -23.71 4.40
C ASP A 377 9.64 -23.56 4.28
N ASP A 378 10.38 -24.55 4.79
CA ASP A 378 11.85 -24.58 4.72
C ASP A 378 12.34 -24.76 3.28
N ALA A 379 11.51 -25.33 2.41
CA ALA A 379 11.89 -25.61 1.00
C ALA A 379 12.09 -24.33 0.18
N ILE A 380 11.68 -23.17 0.67
CA ILE A 380 11.90 -21.90 -0.01
C ILE A 380 13.40 -21.61 -0.23
N VAL A 381 14.30 -22.11 0.63
CA VAL A 381 15.77 -21.89 0.48
C VAL A 381 16.36 -22.66 -0.70
N ASP A 382 15.65 -23.68 -1.20
CA ASP A 382 16.06 -24.45 -2.38
C ASP A 382 15.72 -23.72 -3.70
N GLU A 383 14.94 -22.63 -3.64
CA GLU A 383 14.65 -21.80 -4.80
C GLU A 383 15.92 -21.03 -5.23
N PRO A 384 16.35 -21.15 -6.51
CA PRO A 384 17.60 -20.52 -6.95
C PRO A 384 17.67 -19.01 -6.67
N ALA A 385 16.55 -18.29 -6.86
CA ALA A 385 16.49 -16.84 -6.62
C ALA A 385 16.74 -16.48 -5.14
N ILE A 386 16.31 -17.34 -4.21
CA ILE A 386 16.56 -17.14 -2.77
C ILE A 386 18.04 -17.43 -2.47
N GLY A 387 18.58 -18.54 -2.98
CA GLY A 387 20.00 -18.89 -2.78
C GLY A 387 20.93 -17.79 -3.31
N ASP A 388 20.70 -17.32 -4.53
CA ASP A 388 21.46 -16.23 -5.14
C ASP A 388 21.34 -14.93 -4.33
N ALA A 389 20.14 -14.56 -3.87
CA ALA A 389 19.91 -13.37 -3.06
C ALA A 389 20.67 -13.42 -1.72
N LEU A 390 20.63 -14.56 -1.03
CA LEU A 390 21.34 -14.74 0.23
C LEU A 390 22.87 -14.71 0.03
N TYR A 391 23.37 -15.31 -1.05
CA TYR A 391 24.79 -15.26 -1.39
C TYR A 391 25.23 -13.82 -1.67
N LEU A 392 24.54 -13.08 -2.54
CA LEU A 392 24.85 -11.68 -2.87
C LEU A 392 24.77 -10.77 -1.64
N ALA A 393 23.77 -10.98 -0.77
CA ALA A 393 23.70 -10.25 0.49
C ALA A 393 24.93 -10.51 1.37
N SER A 394 25.44 -11.75 1.42
CA SER A 394 26.64 -12.08 2.18
C SER A 394 27.89 -11.37 1.65
N GLU A 395 28.04 -11.27 0.31
CA GLU A 395 29.15 -10.57 -0.35
C GLU A 395 29.10 -9.05 -0.03
N ASP A 396 27.93 -8.41 -0.21
CA ASP A 396 27.78 -6.97 0.08
C ASP A 396 28.00 -6.66 1.58
N LEU A 397 27.59 -7.55 2.48
CA LEU A 397 27.92 -7.40 3.90
C LEU A 397 29.43 -7.49 4.14
N ARG A 398 30.13 -8.45 3.51
CA ARG A 398 31.59 -8.58 3.63
C ARG A 398 32.31 -7.31 3.19
N ASP A 399 31.90 -6.70 2.09
CA ASP A 399 32.49 -5.48 1.54
C ASP A 399 32.31 -4.26 2.45
N ARG A 400 31.29 -4.25 3.28
CA ARG A 400 30.95 -3.11 4.17
C ARG A 400 31.47 -3.26 5.59
N ARG A 401 32.11 -4.40 5.90
CA ARG A 401 32.69 -4.67 7.21
C ARG A 401 33.95 -3.85 7.43
N ASP A 402 34.10 -3.18 8.57
CA ASP A 402 35.35 -2.54 8.97
C ASP A 402 36.45 -3.59 9.22
N SER A 403 37.66 -3.29 8.80
CA SER A 403 38.80 -4.24 8.87
C SER A 403 39.27 -4.54 10.31
N ARG A 404 38.99 -3.68 11.28
CA ARG A 404 39.47 -3.78 12.67
C ARG A 404 38.37 -4.19 13.65
N VAL A 405 37.12 -3.84 13.35
CA VAL A 405 35.99 -4.05 14.24
C VAL A 405 34.87 -4.71 13.44
N PRO A 406 34.15 -5.71 13.97
CA PRO A 406 33.03 -6.34 13.27
C PRO A 406 31.80 -5.43 13.32
N LEU A 407 31.90 -4.26 12.68
CA LEU A 407 30.82 -3.32 12.42
C LEU A 407 30.77 -3.02 10.93
N TYR A 408 29.58 -2.65 10.43
CA TYR A 408 29.25 -2.52 9.03
C TYR A 408 28.79 -1.08 8.73
N SER A 409 29.31 -0.51 7.63
CA SER A 409 29.04 0.86 7.27
C SER A 409 27.83 1.00 6.33
N THR A 410 27.07 2.10 6.50
CA THR A 410 26.00 2.53 5.60
C THR A 410 26.26 3.96 5.09
N ASP A 411 25.75 4.28 3.89
CA ASP A 411 25.89 5.63 3.32
C ASP A 411 24.65 6.47 3.60
N VAL A 412 23.48 5.83 3.68
CA VAL A 412 22.19 6.50 3.94
C VAL A 412 21.43 5.81 5.06
N THR A 413 20.44 6.50 5.60
CA THR A 413 19.49 5.97 6.59
C THR A 413 18.24 5.41 5.88
N PRO A 414 17.38 4.62 6.56
CA PRO A 414 16.11 4.18 5.99
C PRO A 414 15.20 5.32 5.49
N ALA A 415 15.29 6.53 6.07
CA ALA A 415 14.60 7.72 5.56
C ALA A 415 15.18 8.24 4.22
N GLY A 416 16.33 7.72 3.78
CA GLY A 416 17.01 8.14 2.56
C GLY A 416 17.88 9.38 2.72
N SER A 417 18.10 9.84 3.94
CA SER A 417 19.05 10.92 4.26
C SER A 417 20.48 10.36 4.37
N PRO A 418 21.52 11.13 4.08
CA PRO A 418 22.90 10.73 4.37
C PRO A 418 23.05 10.34 5.85
N ALA A 419 23.75 9.24 6.12
CA ALA A 419 24.03 8.83 7.48
C ALA A 419 24.96 9.83 8.16
N ALA A 420 24.61 10.27 9.38
CA ALA A 420 25.41 11.23 10.14
C ALA A 420 26.81 10.68 10.48
N GLN A 421 26.91 9.38 10.68
CA GLN A 421 28.14 8.62 10.91
C GLN A 421 28.03 7.28 10.17
N PRO A 422 29.15 6.67 9.74
CA PRO A 422 29.13 5.46 8.89
C PRO A 422 28.55 4.22 9.58
N PHE A 423 28.63 4.11 10.89
CA PHE A 423 28.11 2.96 11.63
C PHE A 423 26.87 3.38 12.41
N THR A 424 25.71 2.90 11.98
CA THR A 424 24.43 3.13 12.69
C THR A 424 24.07 1.91 13.55
N LEU A 425 23.48 2.17 14.70
CA LEU A 425 23.07 1.13 15.66
C LEU A 425 22.04 0.18 15.05
N HIS A 426 21.02 0.74 14.42
CA HIS A 426 19.92 -0.01 13.84
C HIS A 426 20.39 -0.92 12.70
N ALA A 427 21.22 -0.41 11.76
CA ALA A 427 21.76 -1.21 10.66
C ALA A 427 22.63 -2.37 11.17
N ASN A 428 23.54 -2.10 12.13
CA ASN A 428 24.39 -3.14 12.68
C ASN A 428 23.60 -4.18 13.50
N ALA A 429 22.49 -3.78 14.12
CA ALA A 429 21.58 -4.72 14.78
C ALA A 429 20.85 -5.62 13.76
N ALA A 430 20.35 -5.07 12.66
CA ALA A 430 19.76 -5.84 11.58
C ALA A 430 20.78 -6.81 10.95
N VAL A 431 22.02 -6.34 10.73
CA VAL A 431 23.11 -7.20 10.22
C VAL A 431 23.40 -8.37 11.15
N ALA A 432 23.42 -8.16 12.48
CA ALA A 432 23.67 -9.24 13.42
C ALA A 432 22.62 -10.37 13.29
N LEU A 433 21.37 -10.05 13.06
CA LEU A 433 20.32 -11.03 12.79
C LEU A 433 20.48 -11.66 11.40
N ALA A 434 20.77 -10.84 10.37
CA ALA A 434 21.00 -11.33 9.00
C ALA A 434 22.13 -12.35 8.94
N LEU A 435 23.25 -12.12 9.65
CA LEU A 435 24.38 -13.05 9.73
C LEU A 435 24.01 -14.38 10.40
N ASP A 436 23.16 -14.36 11.43
CA ASP A 436 22.62 -15.59 12.04
C ASP A 436 21.88 -16.45 11.02
N VAL A 437 21.05 -15.80 10.20
CA VAL A 437 20.29 -16.47 9.13
C VAL A 437 21.23 -17.03 8.06
N LEU A 438 22.12 -16.20 7.53
CA LEU A 438 23.06 -16.60 6.47
C LEU A 438 23.93 -17.80 6.88
N ARG A 439 24.40 -17.84 8.13
CA ARG A 439 25.18 -18.99 8.64
C ARG A 439 24.39 -20.28 8.73
N ARG A 440 23.07 -20.22 8.84
CA ARG A 440 22.19 -21.40 8.91
C ARG A 440 21.69 -21.86 7.54
N THR A 441 21.62 -20.94 6.57
CA THR A 441 20.98 -21.19 5.28
C THR A 441 21.95 -21.41 4.14
N LEU A 442 23.14 -20.80 4.18
CA LEU A 442 24.17 -21.01 3.16
C LEU A 442 24.91 -22.34 3.35
N ASP A 443 25.58 -22.82 2.29
CA ASP A 443 26.43 -24.00 2.36
C ASP A 443 27.57 -23.85 3.38
N GLU A 444 28.15 -24.99 3.81
CA GLU A 444 29.13 -25.03 4.90
C GLU A 444 30.38 -24.19 4.59
N GLN A 445 30.79 -24.09 3.32
CA GLN A 445 31.98 -23.31 2.92
C GLN A 445 31.67 -21.81 3.05
N SER A 446 30.57 -21.34 2.47
CA SER A 446 30.11 -19.94 2.54
C SER A 446 29.84 -19.53 3.97
N ALA A 447 29.17 -20.38 4.76
CA ALA A 447 28.87 -20.13 6.17
C ALA A 447 30.11 -19.91 7.05
N ARG A 448 31.25 -20.55 6.73
CA ARG A 448 32.52 -20.34 7.46
C ARG A 448 33.16 -18.98 7.22
N GLU A 449 32.84 -18.33 6.09
CA GLU A 449 33.36 -17.01 5.75
C GLU A 449 32.52 -15.86 6.38
N ILE A 450 31.35 -16.19 6.88
CA ILE A 450 30.44 -15.22 7.51
C ILE A 450 30.91 -14.91 8.93
N GLU A 451 31.00 -13.60 9.26
CA GLU A 451 31.34 -13.10 10.59
C GLU A 451 30.41 -13.72 11.65
N ASP A 452 30.96 -13.98 12.84
CA ASP A 452 30.18 -14.45 13.96
C ASP A 452 29.22 -13.35 14.46
N PRO A 453 27.89 -13.57 14.39
CA PRO A 453 26.91 -12.59 14.86
C PRO A 453 27.12 -12.19 16.33
N ALA A 454 27.64 -13.09 17.18
CA ALA A 454 27.98 -12.77 18.56
C ALA A 454 29.07 -11.69 18.66
N SER A 455 30.04 -11.72 17.74
CA SER A 455 31.09 -10.68 17.64
C SER A 455 30.51 -9.32 17.32
N VAL A 456 29.52 -9.25 16.39
CA VAL A 456 28.82 -8.02 16.05
C VAL A 456 28.00 -7.49 17.23
N ARG A 457 27.24 -8.36 17.91
CA ARG A 457 26.48 -7.98 19.14
C ARG A 457 27.42 -7.46 20.24
N ALA A 458 28.61 -8.09 20.41
CA ALA A 458 29.62 -7.62 21.34
C ALA A 458 30.21 -6.26 20.94
N ALA A 459 30.49 -6.06 19.64
CA ALA A 459 30.96 -4.79 19.12
C ALA A 459 29.96 -3.66 19.32
N ILE A 460 28.67 -3.91 19.09
CA ILE A 460 27.59 -2.94 19.38
C ILE A 460 27.63 -2.53 20.85
N ARG A 461 27.64 -3.49 21.78
CA ARG A 461 27.71 -3.20 23.22
C ARG A 461 28.97 -2.46 23.64
N ARG A 462 30.09 -2.66 22.92
CA ARG A 462 31.39 -2.06 23.22
C ARG A 462 31.54 -0.66 22.68
N HIS A 463 31.10 -0.41 21.45
CA HIS A 463 31.44 0.81 20.71
C HIS A 463 30.31 1.84 20.69
N PHE A 464 29.03 1.42 20.79
CA PHE A 464 27.90 2.35 20.83
C PHE A 464 27.57 2.88 22.23
N VAL A 465 28.26 2.39 23.28
CA VAL A 465 28.16 2.94 24.64
C VAL A 465 29.29 3.94 24.84
N PRO A 466 29.01 5.26 25.01
CA PRO A 466 30.03 6.31 25.04
C PRO A 466 30.97 6.19 26.25
N ASP A 467 30.42 5.83 27.41
CA ASP A 467 31.14 5.69 28.67
C ASP A 467 30.72 4.40 29.40
N ARG A 468 31.63 3.77 30.11
CA ARG A 468 31.33 2.56 30.91
C ARG A 468 30.63 2.85 32.24
N GLU A 469 30.02 4.01 32.38
CA GLU A 469 29.28 4.37 33.58
C GLU A 469 27.95 3.62 33.70
N ALA A 470 27.48 3.41 34.92
CA ALA A 470 26.24 2.69 35.21
C ALA A 470 24.96 3.32 34.59
N LYS A 471 25.03 4.56 34.11
CA LYS A 471 23.92 5.32 33.51
C LYS A 471 24.03 5.49 31.99
N SER A 472 25.02 4.88 31.33
CA SER A 472 25.22 4.98 29.89
C SER A 472 24.06 4.45 29.08
N ARG A 473 23.82 5.05 27.91
CA ARG A 473 22.84 4.65 26.89
C ARG A 473 23.57 4.39 25.58
N LEU A 474 22.92 3.71 24.64
CA LEU A 474 23.48 3.54 23.31
C LEU A 474 23.38 4.84 22.50
N ASN A 475 24.42 5.15 21.75
CA ASN A 475 24.38 6.12 20.67
C ASN A 475 23.66 5.53 19.45
N ALA A 476 23.03 6.37 18.64
CA ALA A 476 22.38 5.94 17.39
C ALA A 476 23.40 5.73 16.25
N ALA A 477 24.50 6.48 16.23
CA ALA A 477 25.55 6.35 15.21
C ALA A 477 26.94 6.72 15.74
N ILE A 478 28.00 6.14 15.16
CA ILE A 478 29.42 6.35 15.53
C ILE A 478 30.34 6.27 14.29
N ASP A 479 31.57 6.84 14.40
CA ASP A 479 32.60 6.77 13.35
C ASP A 479 33.88 6.00 13.75
N LEU A 480 33.94 5.41 14.94
CA LEU A 480 35.11 4.76 15.55
C LEU A 480 36.33 5.68 15.77
N ALA A 481 36.25 6.96 15.40
CA ALA A 481 37.28 7.98 15.62
C ALA A 481 36.97 8.92 16.78
N GLY A 482 35.80 8.75 17.43
CA GLY A 482 35.37 9.52 18.58
C GLY A 482 34.12 10.37 18.34
N ASN A 483 33.70 10.53 17.08
CA ASN A 483 32.43 11.20 16.79
C ASN A 483 31.25 10.22 16.97
N GLN A 484 30.19 10.70 17.61
CA GLN A 484 29.02 9.89 17.93
C GLN A 484 27.77 10.77 17.95
N SER A 485 26.65 10.19 17.54
CA SER A 485 25.32 10.80 17.60
C SER A 485 24.41 9.99 18.51
N ALA A 486 23.76 10.66 19.43
CA ALA A 486 22.74 10.07 20.29
C ALA A 486 21.33 10.32 19.75
N GLU A 487 21.19 11.01 18.63
CA GLU A 487 19.91 11.34 18.01
C GLU A 487 19.32 10.09 17.34
N ASP A 488 18.19 9.64 17.89
CA ASP A 488 17.46 8.47 17.39
C ASP A 488 16.65 8.86 16.13
N GLU A 489 16.95 8.22 15.02
CA GLU A 489 16.18 8.40 13.79
C GLU A 489 14.87 7.57 13.84
N PRO A 490 13.69 8.16 13.57
CA PRO A 490 12.40 7.49 13.71
C PRO A 490 12.27 6.20 12.91
N SER A 491 12.77 6.15 11.68
CA SER A 491 12.72 4.98 10.80
C SER A 491 13.79 3.92 11.11
N ALA A 492 14.81 4.29 11.89
CA ALA A 492 15.94 3.45 12.33
C ALA A 492 16.10 3.45 13.86
N SER A 493 14.98 3.46 14.57
CA SER A 493 14.95 3.63 16.02
C SER A 493 15.54 2.44 16.78
N ALA A 494 16.23 2.74 17.89
CA ALA A 494 16.67 1.74 18.85
C ALA A 494 15.52 0.92 19.48
N LEU A 495 14.27 1.36 19.32
CA LEU A 495 13.08 0.61 19.73
C LEU A 495 12.97 -0.77 19.04
N TRP A 496 13.56 -0.93 17.85
CA TRP A 496 13.55 -2.20 17.11
C TRP A 496 14.60 -3.23 17.57
N LEU A 497 15.55 -2.87 18.47
CA LEU A 497 16.63 -3.76 18.89
C LEU A 497 16.20 -5.13 19.43
N PRO A 498 15.07 -5.27 20.15
CA PRO A 498 14.59 -6.58 20.58
C PRO A 498 14.14 -7.47 19.41
N LEU A 499 13.62 -6.89 18.33
CA LEU A 499 13.25 -7.62 17.11
C LEU A 499 14.47 -8.21 16.39
N PHE A 500 15.63 -7.54 16.51
CA PHE A 500 16.91 -7.99 15.94
C PHE A 500 17.74 -8.86 16.92
N GLU A 501 17.18 -9.22 18.05
CA GLU A 501 17.82 -10.08 19.06
C GLU A 501 19.17 -9.56 19.59
N VAL A 502 19.37 -8.25 19.57
CA VAL A 502 20.60 -7.61 20.08
C VAL A 502 20.50 -7.30 21.56
N LEU A 503 19.33 -6.83 22.00
CA LEU A 503 19.01 -6.54 23.40
C LEU A 503 17.60 -7.02 23.72
N ASP A 504 17.43 -7.69 24.86
CA ASP A 504 16.11 -8.02 25.38
C ASP A 504 15.35 -6.77 25.83
N ARG A 505 14.01 -6.78 25.76
CA ARG A 505 13.15 -5.67 26.23
C ARG A 505 13.35 -5.35 27.72
N ASN A 506 13.81 -6.32 28.51
CA ASN A 506 14.10 -6.18 29.94
C ASN A 506 15.55 -5.75 30.22
N ASP A 507 16.42 -5.73 29.18
CA ASP A 507 17.81 -5.28 29.35
C ASP A 507 17.85 -3.83 29.85
N SER A 508 18.62 -3.60 30.89
CA SER A 508 18.72 -2.28 31.52
C SER A 508 19.31 -1.21 30.59
N LEU A 509 20.21 -1.60 29.69
CA LEU A 509 20.80 -0.71 28.67
C LEU A 509 19.74 -0.32 27.64
N TYR A 510 18.96 -1.30 27.14
CA TYR A 510 17.83 -1.03 26.25
C TYR A 510 16.83 -0.04 26.88
N ARG A 511 16.37 -0.34 28.11
CA ARG A 511 15.40 0.52 28.81
C ARG A 511 15.90 1.96 29.00
N ARG A 512 17.19 2.15 29.31
CA ARG A 512 17.78 3.48 29.43
C ARG A 512 17.86 4.19 28.08
N THR A 513 18.21 3.47 27.02
CA THR A 513 18.30 4.01 25.67
C THR A 513 16.93 4.49 25.19
N VAL A 514 15.90 3.63 25.25
CA VAL A 514 14.55 3.99 24.76
C VAL A 514 13.86 5.04 25.60
N LYS A 515 14.15 5.12 26.92
CA LYS A 515 13.65 6.20 27.79
C LYS A 515 14.15 7.59 27.40
N ALA A 516 15.30 7.66 26.71
CA ALA A 516 15.88 8.90 26.25
C ALA A 516 15.37 9.33 24.86
N ILE A 517 14.64 8.47 24.16
CA ILE A 517 14.02 8.80 22.86
C ILE A 517 12.84 9.74 23.13
N PRO A 518 12.81 10.92 22.48
CA PRO A 518 11.72 11.87 22.65
C PRO A 518 10.36 11.25 22.29
N ALA A 519 9.35 11.48 23.11
CA ALA A 519 7.97 11.17 22.78
C ALA A 519 7.45 12.24 21.80
N GLU A 520 7.71 12.05 20.52
CA GLU A 520 7.29 12.96 19.46
C GLU A 520 6.18 12.29 18.63
N ARG A 521 4.93 12.57 18.99
CA ARG A 521 3.75 11.98 18.34
C ARG A 521 3.51 12.48 16.92
N THR A 522 4.28 13.45 16.45
CA THR A 522 4.11 14.04 15.11
C THR A 522 4.59 13.16 13.97
N LEU A 523 5.43 12.15 14.25
CA LEU A 523 5.93 11.17 13.28
C LEU A 523 5.36 9.79 13.58
N LEU A 524 4.46 9.31 12.71
CA LEU A 524 3.75 8.06 12.95
C LEU A 524 4.68 6.85 13.00
N VAL A 525 5.75 6.81 12.19
CA VAL A 525 6.73 5.72 12.19
C VAL A 525 7.39 5.55 13.56
N ARG A 526 7.62 6.65 14.31
CA ARG A 526 8.16 6.60 15.67
C ARG A 526 7.15 6.01 16.66
N GLU A 527 5.88 6.39 16.56
CA GLU A 527 4.83 5.82 17.40
C GLU A 527 4.61 4.33 17.10
N ILE A 528 4.69 3.93 15.83
CA ILE A 528 4.67 2.50 15.46
C ILE A 528 5.84 1.75 16.11
N ALA A 529 7.07 2.29 16.05
CA ALA A 529 8.23 1.69 16.71
C ALA A 529 8.05 1.59 18.24
N ARG A 530 7.38 2.55 18.88
CA ARG A 530 7.08 2.52 20.32
C ARG A 530 6.14 1.38 20.74
N LEU A 531 5.39 0.76 19.83
CA LEU A 531 4.67 -0.49 20.10
C LEU A 531 5.61 -1.64 20.47
N MET A 532 6.88 -1.57 20.10
CA MET A 532 7.92 -2.51 20.50
C MET A 532 8.51 -2.18 21.89
N GLY A 533 8.27 -0.98 22.39
CA GLY A 533 8.85 -0.45 23.62
C GLY A 533 8.02 -0.71 24.90
N PRO A 534 8.45 -0.12 26.02
CA PRO A 534 7.76 -0.26 27.32
C PRO A 534 6.39 0.42 27.35
N ASP A 535 6.15 1.45 26.51
CA ASP A 535 4.93 2.26 26.50
C ASP A 535 3.89 1.75 25.48
N ALA A 536 4.05 0.53 24.99
CA ALA A 536 3.25 -0.05 23.91
C ALA A 536 1.73 0.03 24.15
N SER A 537 1.26 -0.19 25.40
CA SER A 537 -0.17 -0.11 25.73
C SER A 537 -0.72 1.31 25.53
N ASP A 538 0.00 2.34 25.98
CA ASP A 538 -0.44 3.73 25.83
C ASP A 538 -0.47 4.15 24.35
N VAL A 539 0.52 3.71 23.58
CA VAL A 539 0.59 3.95 22.14
C VAL A 539 -0.56 3.25 21.40
N LEU A 540 -0.84 1.99 21.72
CA LEU A 540 -1.94 1.24 21.10
C LEU A 540 -3.29 1.87 21.45
N GLN A 541 -3.48 2.35 22.68
CA GLN A 541 -4.68 3.08 23.08
C GLN A 541 -4.85 4.42 22.35
N TRP A 542 -3.75 5.09 22.04
CA TRP A 542 -3.80 6.31 21.25
C TRP A 542 -4.10 5.99 19.78
N LEU A 543 -3.40 5.05 19.15
CA LEU A 543 -3.59 4.65 17.75
C LEU A 543 -5.03 4.22 17.44
N ARG A 544 -5.67 3.45 18.34
CA ARG A 544 -7.06 3.01 18.12
C ARG A 544 -8.08 4.15 18.08
N ARG A 545 -7.73 5.35 18.58
CA ARG A 545 -8.57 6.55 18.58
C ARG A 545 -8.16 7.56 17.53
N ALA A 546 -6.94 7.44 17.00
CA ALA A 546 -6.37 8.35 16.02
C ALA A 546 -7.17 8.29 14.71
N PRO A 547 -7.72 9.42 14.22
CA PRO A 547 -8.47 9.44 12.97
C PRO A 547 -7.62 9.11 11.76
N LEU A 548 -6.32 9.39 11.81
CA LEU A 548 -5.39 9.25 10.71
C LEU A 548 -5.91 9.95 9.44
N HIS A 549 -5.60 9.43 8.25
CA HIS A 549 -6.21 9.91 7.01
C HIS A 549 -7.28 8.90 6.55
N GLY A 550 -8.52 9.07 7.01
CA GLY A 550 -9.57 8.09 6.75
C GLY A 550 -9.24 6.68 7.30
N GLY A 551 -8.53 6.60 8.44
CA GLY A 551 -8.06 5.38 9.07
C GLY A 551 -6.72 4.85 8.52
N LEU A 552 -6.13 5.48 7.49
CA LEU A 552 -4.86 5.06 6.89
C LEU A 552 -3.68 5.80 7.50
N ALA A 553 -2.55 5.11 7.60
CA ALA A 553 -1.30 5.69 8.05
C ALA A 553 -0.89 6.90 7.22
N ALA A 554 -0.36 7.92 7.89
CA ALA A 554 0.28 9.09 7.30
C ALA A 554 1.63 9.31 7.98
N GLU A 555 2.61 9.81 7.26
CA GLU A 555 3.96 10.02 7.81
C GLU A 555 3.93 11.00 9.00
N ARG A 556 3.15 12.09 8.84
CA ARG A 556 2.97 13.10 9.88
C ARG A 556 1.53 13.20 10.35
N VAL A 557 1.38 13.30 11.66
CA VAL A 557 0.10 13.48 12.35
C VAL A 557 0.23 14.57 13.40
N ASP A 558 -0.88 15.12 13.86
CA ASP A 558 -0.89 16.00 15.04
C ASP A 558 -1.04 15.18 16.34
N GLU A 559 -1.11 15.86 17.49
CA GLU A 559 -1.26 15.21 18.81
C GLU A 559 -2.56 14.39 18.94
N ALA A 560 -3.62 14.77 18.21
CA ALA A 560 -4.88 14.05 18.16
C ALA A 560 -4.84 12.83 17.20
N GLY A 561 -3.77 12.68 16.43
CA GLY A 561 -3.61 11.62 15.43
C GLY A 561 -4.28 11.94 14.09
N ILE A 562 -4.57 13.21 13.81
CA ILE A 562 -5.06 13.65 12.50
C ILE A 562 -3.86 13.81 11.57
N ALA A 563 -3.95 13.26 10.36
CA ALA A 563 -2.89 13.38 9.36
C ALA A 563 -2.63 14.85 8.97
N THR A 564 -1.36 15.25 8.90
CA THR A 564 -0.95 16.60 8.54
C THR A 564 -0.09 16.65 7.28
N ALA A 565 0.58 15.55 6.91
CA ALA A 565 1.33 15.44 5.67
C ALA A 565 1.56 13.96 5.25
N ASN A 566 1.87 13.75 3.98
CA ASN A 566 2.29 12.47 3.40
C ASN A 566 1.37 11.29 3.76
N ALA A 567 0.07 11.43 3.52
CA ALA A 567 -0.89 10.35 3.65
C ALA A 567 -0.86 9.42 2.43
N GLY A 568 -1.24 8.15 2.64
CA GLY A 568 -1.38 7.18 1.56
C GLY A 568 -0.10 6.39 1.25
N ASP A 569 0.80 6.27 2.20
CA ASP A 569 1.95 5.36 2.15
C ASP A 569 1.51 3.94 2.49
N ALA A 570 1.48 3.05 1.48
CA ALA A 570 1.04 1.67 1.69
C ALA A 570 2.06 0.85 2.47
N SER A 571 3.36 1.13 2.33
CA SER A 571 4.39 0.45 3.12
C SER A 571 4.31 0.82 4.59
N LEU A 572 4.09 2.10 4.92
CA LEU A 572 3.89 2.54 6.31
C LEU A 572 2.61 1.96 6.91
N SER A 573 1.54 1.84 6.11
CA SER A 573 0.31 1.14 6.52
C SER A 573 0.57 -0.33 6.83
N GLY A 574 1.39 -1.00 6.01
CA GLY A 574 1.84 -2.37 6.27
C GLY A 574 2.60 -2.49 7.59
N LEU A 575 3.55 -1.58 7.84
CA LEU A 575 4.29 -1.53 9.09
C LEU A 575 3.36 -1.33 10.29
N LEU A 576 2.39 -0.41 10.20
CA LEU A 576 1.40 -0.18 11.25
C LEU A 576 0.56 -1.42 11.53
N ALA A 577 0.01 -2.04 10.50
CA ALA A 577 -0.86 -3.20 10.63
C ALA A 577 -0.11 -4.38 11.27
N TRP A 578 1.07 -4.71 10.75
CA TRP A 578 1.89 -5.81 11.26
C TRP A 578 2.37 -5.55 12.68
N THR A 579 2.89 -4.34 12.97
CA THR A 579 3.44 -4.04 14.31
C THR A 579 2.34 -4.01 15.37
N ALA A 580 1.15 -3.46 15.06
CA ALA A 580 0.01 -3.47 15.97
C ALA A 580 -0.47 -4.91 16.24
N TRP A 581 -0.57 -5.74 15.20
CA TRP A 581 -0.89 -7.16 15.33
C TRP A 581 0.14 -7.89 16.19
N TYR A 582 1.43 -7.71 15.90
CA TYR A 582 2.54 -8.32 16.62
C TYR A 582 2.57 -7.90 18.09
N ALA A 583 2.34 -6.63 18.40
CA ALA A 583 2.29 -6.11 19.77
C ALA A 583 1.20 -6.82 20.59
N VAL A 584 0.02 -7.06 20.01
CA VAL A 584 -1.08 -7.74 20.70
C VAL A 584 -0.80 -9.24 20.86
N HIS A 585 -0.45 -9.93 19.77
CA HIS A 585 -0.36 -11.39 19.76
C HIS A 585 0.96 -11.94 20.29
N ALA A 586 2.09 -11.32 19.93
CA ALA A 586 3.41 -11.82 20.33
C ALA A 586 3.91 -11.19 21.65
N LEU A 587 3.61 -9.91 21.88
CA LEU A 587 4.10 -9.20 23.07
C LEU A 587 3.04 -9.11 24.19
N GLY A 588 1.80 -9.54 23.93
CA GLY A 588 0.71 -9.52 24.91
C GLY A 588 0.28 -8.12 25.35
N VAL A 589 0.48 -7.11 24.49
CA VAL A 589 0.06 -5.73 24.76
C VAL A 589 -1.46 -5.67 24.80
N LYS A 590 -2.00 -5.14 25.91
CA LYS A 590 -3.45 -4.94 26.05
C LYS A 590 -3.82 -3.53 25.57
N GLY A 591 -4.80 -3.44 24.68
CA GLY A 591 -5.33 -2.21 24.10
C GLY A 591 -6.51 -1.61 24.83
#